data_961171dca9eb86233fad47bbc05d505d
#
_entry.id   961171dca9eb86233fad47bbc05d505d
#
_cell.length_a   1.000
_cell.length_b   1.000
_cell.length_c   1.000
_cell.angle_alpha   90.00
_cell.angle_beta   90.00
_cell.angle_gamma   90.00
#
_symmetry.space_group_name_H-M   'P 1'
#
loop_
_entity.id
_entity.type
_entity.pdbx_description
1 polymer ?
#
loop_
_entity_poly.entity_id
_entity_poly.type
_entity_poly.pdbx_seq_one_letter_code
_entity_poly.pdbx_strand_id
1 'polypeptide(L)'
;MAEIKKIATRVSYGNTLVELAQQGADNLVVFDADLAAATKTDIFKKAYPDRHFDCGIAEQNMVGVAAGMSTMGYVPFVSSFAMFAAGRAFEQIRNSIGYPHLNVKIGATHAGLSVGEDGASHQCCEDIALMRSIPGMVVLSPA
;
A
#
# COMPACT_ATOMS: atom_id res chain seq x y z
N MET A 1 -0.25 19.09 -28.25
CA MET A 1 0.04 19.06 -26.81
C MET A 1 -0.75 17.91 -26.24
N ALA A 2 -0.12 17.01 -25.46
CA ALA A 2 -0.85 15.93 -24.80
C ALA A 2 -1.85 16.55 -23.80
N GLU A 3 -3.08 16.06 -23.78
CA GLU A 3 -4.11 16.49 -22.85
C GLU A 3 -3.70 16.08 -21.43
N ILE A 4 -3.60 17.05 -20.51
CA ILE A 4 -3.27 16.77 -19.10
C ILE A 4 -4.50 16.16 -18.44
N LYS A 5 -4.47 14.87 -18.20
CA LYS A 5 -5.55 14.15 -17.49
C LYS A 5 -5.33 14.26 -15.99
N LYS A 6 -6.26 14.93 -15.30
CA LYS A 6 -6.27 15.01 -13.82
C LYS A 6 -7.04 13.82 -13.25
N ILE A 7 -6.37 12.97 -12.49
CA ILE A 7 -6.99 11.84 -11.78
C ILE A 7 -6.48 11.81 -10.33
N ALA A 8 -7.27 11.24 -9.42
CA ALA A 8 -6.81 11.03 -8.05
C ALA A 8 -5.64 10.03 -8.02
N THR A 9 -4.62 10.29 -7.20
CA THR A 9 -3.41 9.43 -7.10
C THR A 9 -3.74 7.98 -6.76
N ARG A 10 -4.74 7.73 -5.90
CA ARG A 10 -5.23 6.37 -5.59
C ARG A 10 -5.82 5.63 -6.80
N VAL A 11 -6.47 6.35 -7.72
CA VAL A 11 -7.00 5.75 -8.97
C VAL A 11 -5.83 5.40 -9.90
N SER A 12 -4.86 6.29 -10.03
CA SER A 12 -3.62 6.00 -10.76
C SER A 12 -2.92 4.77 -10.20
N TYR A 13 -2.80 4.68 -8.87
CA TYR A 13 -2.21 3.54 -8.18
C TYR A 13 -2.92 2.23 -8.53
N GLY A 14 -4.25 2.17 -8.38
CA GLY A 14 -5.02 0.96 -8.71
C GLY A 14 -4.90 0.53 -10.17
N ASN A 15 -4.91 1.49 -11.10
CA ASN A 15 -4.71 1.21 -12.53
C ASN A 15 -3.29 0.69 -12.81
N THR A 16 -2.27 1.31 -12.22
CA THR A 16 -0.87 0.91 -12.42
C THR A 16 -0.59 -0.50 -11.92
N LEU A 17 -1.23 -0.95 -10.84
CA LEU A 17 -1.12 -2.35 -10.39
C LEU A 17 -1.59 -3.32 -11.47
N VAL A 18 -2.69 -3.02 -12.16
CA VAL A 18 -3.19 -3.83 -13.29
C VAL A 18 -2.23 -3.76 -14.48
N GLU A 19 -1.75 -2.57 -14.82
CA GLU A 19 -0.80 -2.37 -15.92
C GLU A 19 0.50 -3.16 -15.70
N LEU A 20 1.06 -3.14 -14.48
CA LEU A 20 2.26 -3.93 -14.13
C LEU A 20 2.04 -5.43 -14.32
N ALA A 21 0.90 -5.94 -13.87
CA ALA A 21 0.56 -7.35 -14.06
C ALA A 21 0.40 -7.72 -15.54
N GLN A 22 -0.21 -6.85 -16.35
CA GLN A 22 -0.33 -7.03 -17.80
C GLN A 22 1.02 -7.00 -18.52
N GLN A 23 2.00 -6.27 -17.99
CA GLN A 23 3.37 -6.20 -18.50
C GLN A 23 4.26 -7.37 -18.08
N GLY A 24 3.70 -8.38 -17.40
CA GLY A 24 4.41 -9.61 -17.04
C GLY A 24 4.93 -9.64 -15.60
N ALA A 25 4.46 -8.76 -14.70
CA ALA A 25 4.73 -8.90 -13.27
C ALA A 25 3.86 -10.00 -12.65
N ASP A 26 4.16 -11.27 -12.98
CA ASP A 26 3.35 -12.42 -12.58
C ASP A 26 3.45 -12.74 -11.08
N ASN A 27 4.52 -12.31 -10.43
CA ASN A 27 4.74 -12.45 -9.00
C ASN A 27 4.20 -11.28 -8.17
N LEU A 28 3.57 -10.28 -8.80
CA LEU A 28 2.92 -9.19 -8.10
C LEU A 28 1.64 -9.69 -7.43
N VAL A 29 1.52 -9.43 -6.13
CA VAL A 29 0.33 -9.73 -5.31
C VAL A 29 -0.07 -8.48 -4.52
N VAL A 30 -1.37 -8.31 -4.29
CA VAL A 30 -1.92 -7.11 -3.64
C VAL A 30 -2.65 -7.53 -2.37
N PHE A 31 -2.36 -6.82 -1.29
CA PHE A 31 -3.00 -6.98 0.02
C PHE A 31 -3.77 -5.72 0.41
N ASP A 32 -4.89 -5.92 1.06
CA ASP A 32 -5.72 -4.86 1.60
C ASP A 32 -6.22 -5.23 3.01
N ALA A 33 -6.61 -4.21 3.77
CA ALA A 33 -7.15 -4.36 5.11
C ALA A 33 -8.58 -3.80 5.17
N ASP A 34 -9.50 -4.43 4.40
CA ASP A 34 -10.92 -4.07 4.29
C ASP A 34 -11.18 -2.65 3.74
N LEU A 35 -10.23 -2.09 2.98
CA LEU A 35 -10.30 -0.74 2.40
C LEU A 35 -10.12 -0.71 0.88
N ALA A 36 -10.28 -1.85 0.19
CA ALA A 36 -10.00 -1.97 -1.24
C ALA A 36 -10.74 -0.95 -2.11
N ALA A 37 -11.99 -0.62 -1.79
CA ALA A 37 -12.76 0.38 -2.51
C ALA A 37 -12.22 1.80 -2.32
N ALA A 38 -11.71 2.12 -1.13
CA ALA A 38 -11.16 3.43 -0.80
C ALA A 38 -9.73 3.61 -1.35
N THR A 39 -8.88 2.60 -1.23
CA THR A 39 -7.50 2.58 -1.74
C THR A 39 -7.41 2.39 -3.26
N LYS A 40 -8.50 1.93 -3.88
CA LYS A 40 -8.62 1.56 -5.30
C LYS A 40 -7.88 0.28 -5.68
N THR A 41 -7.49 -0.55 -4.73
CA THR A 41 -7.00 -1.90 -5.00
C THR A 41 -8.11 -2.83 -5.50
N ASP A 42 -9.40 -2.44 -5.34
CA ASP A 42 -10.54 -3.13 -5.93
C ASP A 42 -10.46 -3.20 -7.47
N ILE A 43 -9.76 -2.28 -8.12
CA ILE A 43 -9.47 -2.33 -9.57
C ILE A 43 -8.63 -3.56 -9.89
N PHE A 44 -7.57 -3.79 -9.10
CA PHE A 44 -6.73 -4.97 -9.25
C PHE A 44 -7.48 -6.26 -8.87
N LYS A 45 -8.25 -6.24 -7.78
CA LYS A 45 -9.09 -7.38 -7.34
C LYS A 45 -10.03 -7.87 -8.42
N LYS A 46 -10.65 -6.95 -9.19
CA LYS A 46 -11.55 -7.29 -10.30
C LYS A 46 -10.81 -7.94 -11.47
N ALA A 47 -9.60 -7.51 -11.76
CA ALA A 47 -8.80 -8.01 -12.88
C ALA A 47 -8.05 -9.32 -12.54
N TYR A 48 -7.57 -9.45 -11.30
CA TYR A 48 -6.75 -10.57 -10.82
C TYR A 48 -7.20 -11.02 -9.41
N PRO A 49 -8.39 -11.61 -9.27
CA PRO A 49 -8.95 -11.99 -7.96
C PRO A 49 -8.08 -12.97 -7.18
N ASP A 50 -7.38 -13.88 -7.86
CA ASP A 50 -6.51 -14.89 -7.23
C ASP A 50 -5.16 -14.32 -6.72
N ARG A 51 -4.88 -13.05 -7.01
CA ARG A 51 -3.67 -12.34 -6.59
C ARG A 51 -3.96 -11.14 -5.68
N HIS A 52 -5.21 -11.03 -5.22
CA HIS A 52 -5.63 -10.02 -4.25
C HIS A 52 -6.13 -10.69 -2.97
N PHE A 53 -5.59 -10.25 -1.83
CA PHE A 53 -5.89 -10.81 -0.52
C PHE A 53 -6.40 -9.71 0.41
N ASP A 54 -7.61 -9.88 0.93
CA ASP A 54 -8.16 -9.03 1.96
C ASP A 54 -7.91 -9.69 3.32
N CYS A 55 -7.15 -9.01 4.17
CA CYS A 55 -6.78 -9.49 5.51
C CYS A 55 -7.77 -9.06 6.59
N GLY A 56 -8.86 -8.38 6.22
CA GLY A 56 -9.74 -7.71 7.17
C GLY A 56 -9.04 -6.52 7.85
N ILE A 57 -9.65 -5.98 8.90
CA ILE A 57 -9.08 -4.85 9.65
C ILE A 57 -7.94 -5.34 10.55
N ALA A 58 -6.83 -5.76 9.92
CA ALA A 58 -5.69 -6.39 10.57
C ALA A 58 -4.36 -6.02 9.87
N GLU A 59 -4.01 -4.74 9.85
CA GLU A 59 -2.86 -4.20 9.08
C GLU A 59 -1.53 -4.80 9.52
N GLN A 60 -1.37 -5.10 10.81
CA GLN A 60 -0.18 -5.76 11.35
C GLN A 60 -0.02 -7.18 10.77
N ASN A 61 -1.13 -7.94 10.72
CA ASN A 61 -1.16 -9.27 10.12
C ASN A 61 -0.90 -9.20 8.61
N MET A 62 -1.55 -8.26 7.91
CA MET A 62 -1.33 -8.00 6.49
C MET A 62 0.15 -7.79 6.16
N VAL A 63 0.84 -6.95 6.92
CA VAL A 63 2.28 -6.68 6.76
C VAL A 63 3.10 -7.94 7.02
N GLY A 64 2.77 -8.72 8.06
CA GLY A 64 3.46 -9.97 8.37
C GLY A 64 3.32 -11.03 7.27
N VAL A 65 2.12 -11.21 6.74
CA VAL A 65 1.84 -12.14 5.62
C VAL A 65 2.59 -11.67 4.36
N ALA A 66 2.52 -10.38 4.03
CA ALA A 66 3.23 -9.82 2.89
C ALA A 66 4.76 -9.99 3.01
N ALA A 67 5.32 -9.80 4.21
CA ALA A 67 6.74 -10.07 4.46
C ALA A 67 7.09 -11.54 4.17
N GLY A 68 6.29 -12.49 4.66
CA GLY A 68 6.44 -13.91 4.36
C GLY A 68 6.38 -14.22 2.86
N MET A 69 5.40 -13.67 2.14
CA MET A 69 5.26 -13.84 0.70
C MET A 69 6.47 -13.29 -0.07
N SER A 70 7.04 -12.18 0.39
CA SER A 70 8.24 -11.60 -0.22
C SER A 70 9.45 -12.54 -0.13
N THR A 71 9.59 -13.32 0.94
CA THR A 71 10.67 -14.33 1.06
C THR A 71 10.51 -15.50 0.09
N MET A 72 9.32 -15.68 -0.47
CA MET A 72 9.01 -16.72 -1.47
C MET A 72 9.13 -16.22 -2.92
N GLY A 73 9.64 -15.00 -3.13
CA GLY A 73 9.86 -14.42 -4.46
C GLY A 73 8.67 -13.62 -5.01
N TYR A 74 7.62 -13.42 -4.24
CA TYR A 74 6.54 -12.51 -4.61
C TYR A 74 6.95 -11.05 -4.38
N VAL A 75 6.26 -10.15 -5.06
CA VAL A 75 6.34 -8.69 -4.87
C VAL A 75 5.01 -8.19 -4.31
N PRO A 76 4.86 -8.20 -2.99
CA PRO A 76 3.62 -7.76 -2.35
C PRO A 76 3.48 -6.24 -2.36
N PHE A 77 2.26 -5.78 -2.67
CA PHE A 77 1.79 -4.42 -2.45
C PHE A 77 0.76 -4.45 -1.33
N VAL A 78 1.06 -3.84 -0.19
CA VAL A 78 0.14 -3.73 0.96
C VAL A 78 -0.51 -2.35 0.95
N SER A 79 -1.82 -2.29 1.08
CA SER A 79 -2.58 -1.05 0.93
C SER A 79 -3.55 -0.85 2.08
N SER A 80 -3.52 0.34 2.65
CA SER A 80 -4.43 0.84 3.66
C SER A 80 -4.33 2.36 3.73
N PHE A 81 -5.08 3.01 4.62
CA PHE A 81 -4.85 4.41 4.92
C PHE A 81 -3.50 4.61 5.62
N ALA A 82 -2.87 5.77 5.38
CA ALA A 82 -1.54 6.06 5.92
C ALA A 82 -1.47 5.93 7.45
N MET A 83 -2.52 6.38 8.17
CA MET A 83 -2.59 6.25 9.62
C MET A 83 -2.53 4.78 10.08
N PHE A 84 -3.11 3.88 9.33
CA PHE A 84 -3.17 2.47 9.70
C PHE A 84 -1.97 1.70 9.17
N ALA A 85 -1.53 1.96 7.95
CA ALA A 85 -0.32 1.33 7.40
C ALA A 85 0.95 1.81 8.15
N ALA A 86 1.21 3.12 8.15
CA ALA A 86 2.42 3.67 8.75
C ALA A 86 2.36 3.80 10.27
N GLY A 87 1.18 4.01 10.85
CA GLY A 87 1.00 4.13 12.30
C GLY A 87 0.80 2.78 12.97
N ARG A 88 -0.34 2.13 12.74
CA ARG A 88 -0.70 0.88 13.43
C ARG A 88 0.27 -0.26 13.16
N ALA A 89 0.72 -0.44 11.92
CA ALA A 89 1.63 -1.52 11.52
C ALA A 89 3.11 -1.11 11.51
N PHE A 90 3.48 0.02 12.09
CA PHE A 90 4.85 0.55 12.04
C PHE A 90 5.90 -0.46 12.50
N GLU A 91 5.68 -1.12 13.63
CA GLU A 91 6.61 -2.09 14.18
C GLU A 91 6.84 -3.26 13.21
N GLN A 92 5.76 -3.79 12.61
CA GLN A 92 5.86 -4.89 11.65
C GLN A 92 6.57 -4.46 10.36
N ILE A 93 6.32 -3.24 9.89
CA ILE A 93 7.05 -2.68 8.75
C ILE A 93 8.55 -2.58 9.08
N ARG A 94 8.88 -2.03 10.25
CA ARG A 94 10.26 -1.86 10.69
C ARG A 94 10.99 -3.21 10.83
N ASN A 95 10.40 -4.17 11.53
CA ASN A 95 11.07 -5.42 11.90
C ASN A 95 10.91 -6.53 10.87
N SER A 96 9.74 -6.62 10.21
CA SER A 96 9.47 -7.71 9.27
C SER A 96 9.80 -7.36 7.82
N ILE A 97 9.89 -6.07 7.47
CA ILE A 97 10.19 -5.61 6.11
C ILE A 97 11.53 -4.87 6.07
N GLY A 98 11.66 -3.81 6.88
CA GLY A 98 12.82 -2.93 6.83
C GLY A 98 14.10 -3.60 7.29
N TYR A 99 14.08 -4.26 8.45
CA TYR A 99 15.25 -4.91 9.02
C TYR A 99 15.84 -6.01 8.10
N PRO A 100 15.04 -6.94 7.54
CA PRO A 100 15.53 -7.95 6.60
C PRO A 100 15.64 -7.45 5.15
N HIS A 101 15.36 -6.18 4.86
CA HIS A 101 15.38 -5.57 3.52
C HIS A 101 14.49 -6.28 2.49
N LEU A 102 13.28 -6.66 2.86
CA LEU A 102 12.35 -7.36 1.98
C LEU A 102 11.70 -6.44 0.94
N ASN A 103 11.40 -7.02 -0.22
CA ASN A 103 10.85 -6.30 -1.36
C ASN A 103 9.31 -6.16 -1.27
N VAL A 104 8.81 -5.52 -0.22
CA VAL A 104 7.38 -5.20 -0.03
C VAL A 104 7.14 -3.74 -0.35
N LYS A 105 6.08 -3.44 -1.08
CA LYS A 105 5.63 -2.08 -1.40
C LYS A 105 4.47 -1.70 -0.50
N ILE A 106 4.53 -0.49 0.06
CA ILE A 106 3.50 0.02 0.96
C ILE A 106 2.77 1.15 0.23
N GLY A 107 1.56 0.87 -0.22
CA GLY A 107 0.66 1.81 -0.89
C GLY A 107 -0.25 2.51 0.11
N ALA A 108 0.31 3.39 0.94
CA ALA A 108 -0.42 4.15 1.93
C ALA A 108 -1.18 5.31 1.26
N THR A 109 -2.50 5.35 1.44
CA THR A 109 -3.36 6.40 0.89
C THR A 109 -3.90 7.30 2.01
N HIS A 110 -4.61 8.38 1.65
CA HIS A 110 -5.29 9.27 2.60
C HIS A 110 -4.36 9.86 3.67
N ALA A 111 -3.12 10.19 3.29
CA ALA A 111 -2.16 10.88 4.16
C ALA A 111 -2.53 12.36 4.34
N GLY A 112 -1.99 12.98 5.39
CA GLY A 112 -2.15 14.40 5.70
C GLY A 112 -3.51 14.73 6.30
N LEU A 113 -3.96 15.97 6.10
CA LEU A 113 -5.14 16.54 6.75
C LEU A 113 -6.44 16.40 5.95
N SER A 114 -6.36 16.14 4.65
CA SER A 114 -7.50 16.16 3.73
C SER A 114 -8.19 14.80 3.57
N VAL A 115 -8.37 14.05 4.64
CA VAL A 115 -9.03 12.74 4.64
C VAL A 115 -10.54 12.85 4.38
N GLY A 116 -11.15 14.01 4.64
CA GLY A 116 -12.57 14.25 4.47
C GLY A 116 -13.37 13.92 5.74
N GLU A 117 -14.51 13.27 5.55
CA GLU A 117 -15.50 13.01 6.61
C GLU A 117 -15.03 12.09 7.73
N ASP A 118 -14.03 11.25 7.48
CA ASP A 118 -13.44 10.37 8.50
C ASP A 118 -12.76 11.13 9.64
N GLY A 119 -12.31 12.34 9.38
CA GLY A 119 -11.84 13.29 10.38
C GLY A 119 -10.50 12.91 11.04
N ALA A 120 -10.29 13.47 12.24
CA ALA A 120 -9.00 13.47 12.92
C ALA A 120 -8.41 12.09 13.24
N SER A 121 -9.25 11.08 13.46
CA SER A 121 -8.79 9.71 13.73
C SER A 121 -8.14 9.02 12.52
N HIS A 122 -8.38 9.53 11.31
CA HIS A 122 -7.87 8.99 10.05
C HIS A 122 -6.81 9.90 9.40
N GLN A 123 -6.68 11.14 9.86
CA GLN A 123 -5.62 12.05 9.42
C GLN A 123 -4.26 11.52 9.87
N CYS A 124 -3.25 11.59 9.00
CA CYS A 124 -1.89 11.16 9.30
C CYS A 124 -0.89 12.21 8.87
N CYS A 125 -0.28 12.88 9.84
CA CYS A 125 0.76 13.89 9.60
C CYS A 125 2.17 13.33 9.80
N GLU A 126 2.30 12.15 10.39
CA GLU A 126 3.55 11.53 10.85
C GLU A 126 4.07 10.40 9.95
N ASP A 127 3.31 9.96 8.94
CA ASP A 127 3.62 8.81 8.10
C ASP A 127 4.99 8.89 7.43
N ILE A 128 5.32 10.02 6.81
CA ILE A 128 6.62 10.25 6.17
C ILE A 128 7.75 10.19 7.21
N ALA A 129 7.57 10.81 8.38
CA ALA A 129 8.56 10.81 9.44
C ALA A 129 8.83 9.40 9.98
N LEU A 130 7.76 8.63 10.22
CA LEU A 130 7.85 7.24 10.68
C LEU A 130 8.58 6.37 9.65
N MET A 131 8.20 6.42 8.39
CA MET A 131 8.82 5.61 7.35
C MET A 131 10.28 6.01 7.10
N ARG A 132 10.62 7.29 7.15
CA ARG A 132 12.01 7.76 7.01
C ARG A 132 12.91 7.40 8.17
N SER A 133 12.36 7.04 9.32
CA SER A 133 13.15 6.56 10.46
C SER A 133 13.67 5.12 10.28
N ILE A 134 13.16 4.38 9.29
CA ILE A 134 13.56 3.00 9.00
C ILE A 134 14.74 3.02 8.02
N PRO A 135 15.94 2.49 8.39
CA PRO A 135 17.10 2.47 7.50
C PRO A 135 16.81 1.73 6.19
N GLY A 136 17.18 2.34 5.06
CA GLY A 136 16.99 1.75 3.73
C GLY A 136 15.58 1.90 3.15
N MET A 137 14.62 2.42 3.90
CA MET A 137 13.28 2.69 3.40
C MET A 137 13.27 3.81 2.37
N VAL A 138 12.73 3.55 1.19
CA VAL A 138 12.50 4.58 0.16
C VAL A 138 11.08 5.12 0.33
N VAL A 139 10.95 6.42 0.52
CA VAL A 139 9.66 7.09 0.72
C VAL A 139 9.38 8.03 -0.45
N LEU A 140 8.26 7.81 -1.13
CA LEU A 140 7.80 8.60 -2.27
C LEU A 140 6.46 9.26 -1.92
N SER A 141 6.30 10.53 -2.28
CA SER A 141 5.05 11.27 -2.14
C SER A 141 4.66 11.83 -3.51
N PRO A 142 3.98 11.02 -4.36
CA PRO A 142 3.56 11.46 -5.68
C PRO A 142 2.44 12.48 -5.60
N ALA A 143 2.38 13.41 -6.56
CA ALA A 143 1.38 14.46 -6.69
C ALA A 143 0.63 14.37 -8.04
#